data_69dece30d5a644fba95740ad16f17fd8
#
_entry.id   69dece30d5a644fba95740ad16f17fd8
#
_cell.length_a   1.000
_cell.length_b   1.000
_cell.length_c   1.000
_cell.angle_alpha   90.00
_cell.angle_beta   90.00
_cell.angle_gamma   90.00
#
_symmetry.space_group_name_H-M   'P 1'
#
loop_
_entity.id
_entity.type
_entity.pdbx_description
1 polymer ?
#
loop_
_entity_poly.entity_id
_entity_poly.type
_entity_poly.pdbx_seq_one_letter_code
_entity_poly.pdbx_strand_id
1 'polypeptide(L)'
;VLHTTGIYIDKMVLMAPSAMKFALGENPKKVYNGKEETPATRKAIASVIREQLMKAKRYQQDLQKSKEEEDTDPPEFDMKCEALLPVLERKIKAHFHAHRADDICTAIRIAKEFDLDAVIIHCTEGHLVTEALHDSGYAASVGPIISARTKPELRNQERYNAARLSEAGVPVAFNTDALVFPIDLLAASAKIAVIDGLPWQKALEALTI
;
A
#
# COMPACT_ATOMS: atom_id res chain seq x y z
N VAL A 1 -10.63 -9.49 1.10
CA VAL A 1 -10.01 -10.80 0.77
C VAL A 1 -11.09 -11.81 0.55
N LEU A 2 -10.97 -12.58 -0.50
CA LEU A 2 -11.93 -13.63 -0.87
C LEU A 2 -11.18 -14.95 -1.05
N HIS A 3 -11.79 -16.08 -0.70
CA HIS A 3 -11.34 -17.35 -1.22
C HIS A 3 -11.94 -17.60 -2.62
N THR A 4 -11.27 -18.39 -3.45
CA THR A 4 -11.63 -18.58 -4.86
C THR A 4 -12.59 -19.73 -5.11
N THR A 5 -13.08 -20.40 -4.07
CA THR A 5 -14.03 -21.49 -4.15
C THR A 5 -15.42 -21.01 -3.77
N GLY A 6 -16.40 -21.18 -4.66
CA GLY A 6 -17.77 -20.78 -4.44
C GLY A 6 -18.38 -20.08 -5.66
N ILE A 7 -19.69 -19.87 -5.63
CA ILE A 7 -20.44 -19.20 -6.69
C ILE A 7 -21.03 -17.87 -6.15
N TYR A 8 -21.27 -17.78 -4.85
CA TYR A 8 -21.93 -16.66 -4.22
C TYR A 8 -20.93 -15.82 -3.43
N ILE A 9 -20.68 -14.61 -3.90
CA ILE A 9 -19.59 -13.74 -3.45
C ILE A 9 -19.61 -13.49 -1.94
N ASP A 10 -20.79 -13.22 -1.35
CA ASP A 10 -20.88 -12.91 0.09
C ASP A 10 -20.42 -14.07 0.99
N LYS A 11 -20.51 -15.31 0.48
CA LYS A 11 -19.98 -16.51 1.18
C LYS A 11 -18.52 -16.76 0.93
N MET A 12 -17.92 -16.05 -0.03
CA MET A 12 -16.48 -16.15 -0.36
C MET A 12 -15.65 -15.13 0.41
N VAL A 13 -16.27 -14.16 1.08
CA VAL A 13 -15.58 -13.10 1.83
C VAL A 13 -14.89 -13.69 3.06
N LEU A 14 -13.57 -13.53 3.13
CA LEU A 14 -12.75 -13.85 4.30
C LEU A 14 -12.52 -12.61 5.17
N MET A 15 -12.35 -11.44 4.55
CA MET A 15 -12.13 -10.18 5.24
C MET A 15 -12.57 -9.00 4.37
N ALA A 16 -13.42 -8.14 4.92
CA ALA A 16 -13.88 -6.90 4.29
C ALA A 16 -14.21 -5.84 5.36
N PRO A 17 -13.62 -4.63 5.30
CA PRO A 17 -12.50 -4.25 4.46
C PRO A 17 -11.19 -4.95 4.87
N SER A 18 -10.24 -5.14 3.94
CA SER A 18 -8.95 -5.76 4.23
C SER A 18 -7.79 -4.76 4.31
N ALA A 19 -7.94 -3.64 3.64
CA ALA A 19 -6.95 -2.57 3.63
C ALA A 19 -7.58 -1.24 3.22
N MET A 20 -6.92 -0.14 3.58
CA MET A 20 -7.17 1.20 3.06
C MET A 20 -6.05 1.58 2.09
N LYS A 21 -6.41 2.01 0.88
CA LYS A 21 -5.44 2.42 -0.14
C LYS A 21 -5.10 3.91 -0.02
N PHE A 22 -3.80 4.18 0.05
CA PHE A 22 -3.21 5.52 -0.05
C PHE A 22 -2.39 5.59 -1.35
N ALA A 23 -2.72 6.50 -2.25
CA ALA A 23 -2.03 6.61 -3.53
C ALA A 23 -1.01 7.76 -3.53
N LEU A 24 0.25 7.43 -3.80
CA LEU A 24 1.34 8.37 -4.06
C LEU A 24 1.70 8.38 -5.56
N GLY A 25 2.60 9.27 -5.95
CA GLY A 25 3.16 9.30 -7.30
C GLY A 25 2.30 9.98 -8.36
N GLU A 26 2.35 9.44 -9.58
CA GLU A 26 1.76 10.12 -10.75
C GLU A 26 0.25 9.96 -10.86
N ASN A 27 -0.33 8.87 -10.36
CA ASN A 27 -1.75 8.61 -10.54
C ASN A 27 -2.62 9.72 -9.91
N PRO A 28 -2.50 10.05 -8.60
CA PRO A 28 -3.27 11.15 -8.03
C PRO A 28 -2.90 12.50 -8.66
N LYS A 29 -1.63 12.75 -8.96
CA LYS A 29 -1.21 13.96 -9.67
C LYS A 29 -1.97 14.19 -10.97
N LYS A 30 -2.01 13.17 -11.85
CA LYS A 30 -2.66 13.27 -13.15
C LYS A 30 -4.15 13.51 -13.04
N VAL A 31 -4.83 12.78 -12.15
CA VAL A 31 -6.27 12.87 -11.97
C VAL A 31 -6.69 14.27 -11.51
N TYR A 32 -6.04 14.80 -10.47
CA TYR A 32 -6.42 16.10 -9.91
C TYR A 32 -5.90 17.27 -10.72
N ASN A 33 -4.68 17.19 -11.28
CA ASN A 33 -4.18 18.22 -12.18
C ASN A 33 -5.05 18.37 -13.44
N GLY A 34 -5.57 17.29 -13.99
CA GLY A 34 -6.50 17.32 -15.12
C GLY A 34 -7.86 17.95 -14.79
N LYS A 35 -8.18 18.12 -13.51
CA LYS A 35 -9.38 18.82 -13.01
C LYS A 35 -9.08 20.22 -12.48
N GLU A 36 -7.82 20.67 -12.59
CA GLU A 36 -7.34 21.92 -11.98
C GLU A 36 -7.51 21.96 -10.44
N GLU A 37 -7.46 20.77 -9.80
CA GLU A 37 -7.63 20.57 -8.36
C GLU A 37 -6.33 20.12 -7.68
N THR A 38 -6.30 20.21 -6.34
CA THR A 38 -5.25 19.66 -5.50
C THR A 38 -5.57 18.20 -5.14
N PRO A 39 -4.58 17.29 -5.12
CA PRO A 39 -3.13 17.52 -5.19
C PRO A 39 -2.55 17.42 -6.61
N ALA A 40 -1.76 18.41 -7.04
CA ALA A 40 -1.05 18.42 -8.32
C ALA A 40 0.46 18.12 -8.20
N THR A 41 0.97 17.96 -6.99
CA THR A 41 2.39 17.66 -6.70
C THR A 41 2.55 16.55 -5.68
N ARG A 42 3.74 15.88 -5.66
CA ARG A 42 4.06 14.86 -4.63
C ARG A 42 3.98 15.41 -3.20
N LYS A 43 4.42 16.66 -2.99
CA LYS A 43 4.32 17.34 -1.68
C LYS A 43 2.86 17.52 -1.25
N ALA A 44 2.00 17.98 -2.18
CA ALA A 44 0.59 18.16 -1.91
C ALA A 44 -0.11 16.83 -1.59
N ILE A 45 0.23 15.74 -2.30
CA ILE A 45 -0.29 14.40 -2.00
C ILE A 45 0.05 13.99 -0.57
N ALA A 46 1.32 14.11 -0.17
CA ALA A 46 1.75 13.78 1.17
C ALA A 46 1.07 14.64 2.26
N SER A 47 0.83 15.92 1.95
CA SER A 47 0.09 16.84 2.84
C SER A 47 -1.35 16.42 3.02
N VAL A 48 -2.07 16.13 1.92
CA VAL A 48 -3.48 15.70 1.97
C VAL A 48 -3.64 14.39 2.75
N ILE A 49 -2.74 13.41 2.55
CA ILE A 49 -2.78 12.15 3.31
C ILE A 49 -2.63 12.43 4.81
N ARG A 50 -1.63 13.23 5.20
CA ARG A 50 -1.42 13.60 6.61
C ARG A 50 -2.61 14.36 7.20
N GLU A 51 -3.16 15.30 6.45
CA GLU A 51 -4.33 16.07 6.88
C GLU A 51 -5.52 15.16 7.23
N GLN A 52 -5.83 14.20 6.34
CA GLN A 52 -6.92 13.26 6.59
C GLN A 52 -6.64 12.32 7.77
N LEU A 53 -5.42 11.79 7.89
CA LEU A 53 -5.02 10.95 9.02
C LEU A 53 -5.02 11.73 10.34
N MET A 54 -4.55 12.97 10.35
CA MET A 54 -4.61 13.84 11.54
C MET A 54 -6.04 14.16 11.94
N LYS A 55 -6.93 14.44 10.97
CA LYS A 55 -8.35 14.67 11.22
C LYS A 55 -8.99 13.44 11.84
N ALA A 56 -8.75 12.26 11.26
CA ALA A 56 -9.27 11.00 11.79
C ALA A 56 -8.72 10.68 13.19
N LYS A 57 -7.46 10.98 13.46
CA LYS A 57 -6.85 10.80 14.79
C LYS A 57 -7.48 11.71 15.85
N ARG A 58 -7.77 12.98 15.52
CA ARG A 58 -8.52 13.87 16.42
C ARG A 58 -9.92 13.38 16.67
N TYR A 59 -10.63 12.99 15.60
CA TYR A 59 -11.96 12.41 15.70
C TYR A 59 -11.98 11.15 16.59
N GLN A 60 -10.98 10.28 16.49
CA GLN A 60 -10.82 9.13 17.38
C GLN A 60 -10.63 9.53 18.83
N GLN A 61 -9.83 10.57 19.11
CA GLN A 61 -9.62 11.09 20.46
C GLN A 61 -10.91 11.68 21.04
N ASP A 62 -11.67 12.43 20.23
CA ASP A 62 -12.93 13.02 20.65
C ASP A 62 -14.00 11.94 20.95
N LEU A 63 -14.06 10.88 20.12
CA LEU A 63 -14.88 9.70 20.38
C LEU A 63 -14.48 8.97 21.68
N GLN A 64 -13.20 8.87 21.95
CA GLN A 64 -12.72 8.23 23.17
C GLN A 64 -13.08 9.08 24.39
N LYS A 65 -12.87 10.39 24.31
CA LYS A 65 -13.16 11.34 25.38
C LYS A 65 -14.65 11.34 25.74
N SER A 66 -15.54 11.33 24.76
CA SER A 66 -16.99 11.30 25.00
C SER A 66 -17.48 10.00 25.66
N LYS A 67 -16.69 8.92 25.59
CA LYS A 67 -17.00 7.66 26.30
C LYS A 67 -16.52 7.64 27.75
N GLU A 68 -15.48 8.44 28.05
CA GLU A 68 -14.85 8.49 29.36
C GLU A 68 -15.40 9.61 30.26
N GLU A 69 -15.93 10.68 29.68
CA GLU A 69 -16.45 11.87 30.36
C GLU A 69 -17.97 11.98 30.13
N GLU A 70 -18.78 11.87 31.20
CA GLU A 70 -20.26 11.91 31.15
C GLU A 70 -20.85 13.20 30.55
N ASP A 71 -20.12 14.33 30.70
CA ASP A 71 -20.55 15.66 30.25
C ASP A 71 -20.00 16.04 28.86
N THR A 72 -19.41 15.07 28.11
CA THR A 72 -18.84 15.35 26.79
C THR A 72 -19.64 14.70 25.68
N ASP A 73 -20.25 15.52 24.81
CA ASP A 73 -20.97 15.02 23.64
C ASP A 73 -20.01 14.37 22.62
N PRO A 74 -20.43 13.29 21.96
CA PRO A 74 -19.66 12.69 20.88
C PRO A 74 -19.51 13.66 19.70
N PRO A 75 -18.41 13.59 18.95
CA PRO A 75 -18.23 14.41 17.76
C PRO A 75 -19.29 14.10 16.71
N GLU A 76 -19.60 15.08 15.86
CA GLU A 76 -20.48 14.87 14.70
C GLU A 76 -19.93 13.74 13.80
N PHE A 77 -20.83 12.88 13.33
CA PHE A 77 -20.47 11.74 12.48
C PHE A 77 -19.76 12.19 11.21
N ASP A 78 -18.54 11.70 10.99
CA ASP A 78 -17.74 11.92 9.77
C ASP A 78 -17.40 10.57 9.14
N MET A 79 -18.07 10.24 8.02
CA MET A 79 -17.88 8.99 7.29
C MET A 79 -16.43 8.76 6.84
N LYS A 80 -15.66 9.83 6.53
CA LYS A 80 -14.26 9.71 6.11
C LYS A 80 -13.37 9.37 7.30
N CYS A 81 -13.63 9.97 8.45
CA CYS A 81 -12.93 9.66 9.67
C CYS A 81 -13.23 8.22 10.11
N GLU A 82 -14.50 7.82 10.14
CA GLU A 82 -14.92 6.44 10.47
C GLU A 82 -14.21 5.40 9.60
N ALA A 83 -14.10 5.64 8.29
CA ALA A 83 -13.43 4.74 7.36
C ALA A 83 -11.92 4.62 7.64
N LEU A 84 -11.29 5.62 8.27
CA LEU A 84 -9.86 5.64 8.62
C LEU A 84 -9.57 5.07 10.01
N LEU A 85 -10.57 4.96 10.91
CA LEU A 85 -10.35 4.41 12.26
C LEU A 85 -9.74 3.01 12.24
N PRO A 86 -10.22 2.04 11.42
CA PRO A 86 -9.64 0.70 11.41
C PRO A 86 -8.16 0.67 11.00
N VAL A 87 -7.71 1.64 10.19
CA VAL A 87 -6.29 1.78 9.80
C VAL A 87 -5.45 2.30 10.96
N LEU A 88 -5.94 3.36 11.64
CA LEU A 88 -5.28 3.92 12.82
C LEU A 88 -5.22 2.94 14.00
N GLU A 89 -6.20 2.06 14.10
CA GLU A 89 -6.28 0.98 15.09
C GLU A 89 -5.52 -0.29 14.67
N ARG A 90 -4.86 -0.27 13.50
CA ARG A 90 -4.11 -1.40 12.92
C ARG A 90 -4.96 -2.67 12.72
N LYS A 91 -6.28 -2.53 12.66
CA LYS A 91 -7.22 -3.63 12.37
C LYS A 91 -7.19 -4.03 10.90
N ILE A 92 -6.86 -3.09 10.02
CA ILE A 92 -6.64 -3.31 8.59
C ILE A 92 -5.34 -2.64 8.14
N LYS A 93 -4.76 -3.15 7.07
CA LYS A 93 -3.49 -2.63 6.57
C LYS A 93 -3.63 -1.32 5.79
N ALA A 94 -2.60 -0.48 5.87
CA ALA A 94 -2.43 0.69 5.02
C ALA A 94 -1.66 0.30 3.76
N HIS A 95 -2.32 0.24 2.60
CA HIS A 95 -1.71 -0.07 1.32
C HIS A 95 -1.25 1.23 0.63
N PHE A 96 0.05 1.49 0.65
CA PHE A 96 0.64 2.65 -0.03
C PHE A 96 1.07 2.30 -1.45
N HIS A 97 0.34 2.79 -2.45
CA HIS A 97 0.75 2.73 -3.85
C HIS A 97 1.95 3.66 -4.06
N ALA A 98 3.12 3.12 -4.35
CA ALA A 98 4.34 3.88 -4.60
C ALA A 98 5.27 3.13 -5.56
N HIS A 99 5.74 3.82 -6.60
CA HIS A 99 6.70 3.28 -7.55
C HIS A 99 8.13 3.78 -7.27
N ARG A 100 8.31 5.10 -7.14
CA ARG A 100 9.61 5.75 -7.00
C ARG A 100 10.16 5.66 -5.59
N ALA A 101 11.48 5.64 -5.48
CA ALA A 101 12.19 5.60 -4.20
C ALA A 101 11.80 6.76 -3.26
N ASP A 102 11.60 7.98 -3.78
CA ASP A 102 11.18 9.14 -3.00
C ASP A 102 9.73 9.02 -2.48
N ASP A 103 8.82 8.44 -3.28
CA ASP A 103 7.44 8.13 -2.86
C ASP A 103 7.42 6.97 -1.85
N ILE A 104 8.24 5.93 -2.04
CA ILE A 104 8.39 4.82 -1.08
C ILE A 104 8.87 5.34 0.28
N CYS A 105 9.93 6.15 0.31
CA CYS A 105 10.41 6.77 1.54
C CYS A 105 9.36 7.71 2.18
N THR A 106 8.53 8.36 1.37
CA THR A 106 7.43 9.20 1.87
C THR A 106 6.34 8.34 2.51
N ALA A 107 5.98 7.21 1.89
CA ALA A 107 5.04 6.24 2.45
C ALA A 107 5.53 5.70 3.80
N ILE A 108 6.80 5.31 3.89
CA ILE A 108 7.43 4.84 5.14
C ILE A 108 7.34 5.91 6.24
N ARG A 109 7.67 7.16 5.91
CA ARG A 109 7.59 8.26 6.90
C ARG A 109 6.18 8.50 7.40
N ILE A 110 5.18 8.51 6.51
CA ILE A 110 3.78 8.68 6.89
C ILE A 110 3.31 7.49 7.73
N ALA A 111 3.63 6.27 7.32
CA ALA A 111 3.24 5.08 8.06
C ALA A 111 3.83 5.06 9.49
N LYS A 112 5.10 5.43 9.65
CA LYS A 112 5.74 5.56 10.97
C LYS A 112 5.15 6.71 11.82
N GLU A 113 4.85 7.85 11.20
CA GLU A 113 4.28 9.04 11.87
C GLU A 113 2.91 8.74 12.52
N PHE A 114 2.11 7.87 11.89
CA PHE A 114 0.77 7.51 12.36
C PHE A 114 0.68 6.10 12.94
N ASP A 115 1.80 5.40 13.11
CA ASP A 115 1.90 4.01 13.62
C ASP A 115 1.01 3.03 12.83
N LEU A 116 1.04 3.10 11.50
CA LEU A 116 0.23 2.27 10.63
C LEU A 116 0.89 0.92 10.35
N ASP A 117 0.10 -0.14 10.23
CA ASP A 117 0.55 -1.42 9.67
C ASP A 117 0.52 -1.32 8.14
N ALA A 118 1.68 -1.08 7.52
CA ALA A 118 1.78 -0.68 6.12
C ALA A 118 2.33 -1.77 5.20
N VAL A 119 1.85 -1.74 3.94
CA VAL A 119 2.42 -2.49 2.81
C VAL A 119 2.66 -1.53 1.65
N ILE A 120 3.85 -1.58 1.07
CA ILE A 120 4.19 -0.77 -0.11
C ILE A 120 3.80 -1.55 -1.37
N ILE A 121 2.80 -1.04 -2.09
CA ILE A 121 2.27 -1.66 -3.30
C ILE A 121 3.06 -1.18 -4.52
N HIS A 122 3.38 -2.09 -5.41
CA HIS A 122 4.29 -1.99 -6.57
C HIS A 122 5.75 -1.93 -6.15
N CYS A 123 6.15 -1.01 -5.29
CA CYS A 123 7.50 -0.88 -4.77
C CYS A 123 8.59 -0.96 -5.87
N THR A 124 8.34 -0.34 -7.03
CA THR A 124 9.09 -0.55 -8.28
C THR A 124 10.57 -0.21 -8.14
N GLU A 125 10.91 0.88 -7.45
CA GLU A 125 12.28 1.28 -7.13
C GLU A 125 12.72 0.84 -5.72
N GLY A 126 12.10 -0.21 -5.16
CA GLY A 126 12.43 -0.73 -3.84
C GLY A 126 13.89 -1.14 -3.70
N HIS A 127 14.48 -1.69 -4.77
CA HIS A 127 15.90 -2.07 -4.86
C HIS A 127 16.87 -0.89 -4.65
N LEU A 128 16.42 0.35 -4.79
CA LEU A 128 17.23 1.56 -4.54
C LEU A 128 17.16 2.02 -3.07
N VAL A 129 16.22 1.49 -2.28
CA VAL A 129 15.94 1.92 -0.89
C VAL A 129 15.71 0.72 0.03
N THR A 130 16.42 -0.37 -0.21
CA THR A 130 16.29 -1.64 0.54
C THR A 130 16.53 -1.46 2.04
N GLU A 131 17.52 -0.67 2.44
CA GLU A 131 17.81 -0.36 3.85
C GLU A 131 16.61 0.32 4.53
N ALA A 132 16.05 1.36 3.91
CA ALA A 132 14.89 2.07 4.47
C ALA A 132 13.65 1.16 4.60
N LEU A 133 13.45 0.23 3.66
CA LEU A 133 12.37 -0.76 3.71
C LEU A 133 12.63 -1.79 4.80
N HIS A 134 13.84 -2.33 4.91
CA HIS A 134 14.23 -3.26 5.97
C HIS A 134 14.01 -2.64 7.35
N ASP A 135 14.56 -1.44 7.60
CA ASP A 135 14.45 -0.72 8.87
C ASP A 135 13.03 -0.28 9.23
N SER A 136 12.16 -0.24 8.24
CA SER A 136 10.75 0.05 8.47
C SER A 136 9.96 -1.14 8.99
N GLY A 137 10.41 -2.37 8.69
CA GLY A 137 9.68 -3.60 8.96
C GLY A 137 8.44 -3.79 8.07
N TYR A 138 8.21 -2.93 7.07
CA TYR A 138 7.04 -3.03 6.18
C TYR A 138 7.28 -4.00 5.03
N ALA A 139 6.21 -4.70 4.64
CA ALA A 139 6.24 -5.59 3.49
C ALA A 139 6.12 -4.83 2.16
N ALA A 140 6.60 -5.43 1.08
CA ALA A 140 6.45 -4.94 -0.28
C ALA A 140 5.63 -5.93 -1.12
N SER A 141 4.56 -5.44 -1.76
CA SER A 141 3.83 -6.18 -2.79
C SER A 141 4.36 -5.76 -4.16
N VAL A 142 5.30 -6.55 -4.72
CA VAL A 142 6.03 -6.22 -5.93
C VAL A 142 5.25 -6.63 -7.17
N GLY A 143 5.15 -5.73 -8.13
CA GLY A 143 4.52 -6.02 -9.42
C GLY A 143 3.71 -4.86 -10.03
N PRO A 144 3.26 -5.03 -11.30
CA PRO A 144 3.56 -6.13 -12.22
C PRO A 144 5.05 -6.20 -12.60
N ILE A 145 5.64 -7.40 -12.55
CA ILE A 145 7.04 -7.61 -12.98
C ILE A 145 7.14 -7.61 -14.51
N ILE A 146 6.15 -8.22 -15.15
CA ILE A 146 6.04 -8.31 -16.61
C ILE A 146 5.22 -7.11 -17.08
N SER A 147 5.84 -5.95 -17.20
CA SER A 147 5.15 -4.76 -17.72
C SER A 147 6.07 -3.87 -18.53
N ALA A 148 5.49 -3.10 -19.45
CA ALA A 148 6.24 -2.08 -20.16
C ALA A 148 6.42 -0.84 -19.28
N ARG A 149 7.54 -0.11 -19.45
CA ARG A 149 7.83 1.15 -18.75
C ARG A 149 7.01 2.30 -19.34
N THR A 150 5.69 2.25 -19.18
CA THR A 150 4.72 3.16 -19.81
C THR A 150 4.64 4.54 -19.16
N LYS A 151 5.20 4.69 -17.96
CA LYS A 151 5.17 5.93 -17.17
C LYS A 151 6.59 6.32 -16.75
N PRO A 152 6.90 7.61 -16.59
CA PRO A 152 8.19 8.07 -16.07
C PRO A 152 8.57 7.46 -14.72
N GLU A 153 7.60 7.20 -13.85
CA GLU A 153 7.82 6.57 -12.54
C GLU A 153 8.21 5.08 -12.63
N LEU A 154 8.10 4.45 -13.79
CA LEU A 154 8.51 3.06 -14.06
C LEU A 154 9.87 2.97 -14.76
N ARG A 155 10.56 4.07 -15.02
CA ARG A 155 11.81 4.08 -15.81
C ARG A 155 12.92 3.21 -15.23
N ASN A 156 12.99 3.12 -13.90
CA ASN A 156 13.97 2.31 -13.16
C ASN A 156 13.37 0.98 -12.67
N GLN A 157 12.33 0.50 -13.33
CA GLN A 157 11.79 -0.83 -13.04
C GLN A 157 12.81 -1.91 -13.40
N GLU A 158 13.11 -2.78 -12.43
CA GLU A 158 14.07 -3.87 -12.59
C GLU A 158 13.46 -5.20 -12.15
N ARG A 159 13.73 -6.26 -12.93
CA ARG A 159 13.17 -7.59 -12.66
C ARG A 159 13.76 -8.22 -11.40
N TYR A 160 15.00 -7.88 -11.07
CA TYR A 160 15.69 -8.35 -9.86
C TYR A 160 15.23 -7.63 -8.59
N ASN A 161 14.30 -6.67 -8.66
CA ASN A 161 13.82 -5.90 -7.51
C ASN A 161 13.34 -6.80 -6.36
N ALA A 162 12.50 -7.82 -6.64
CA ALA A 162 12.01 -8.76 -5.63
C ALA A 162 13.16 -9.55 -4.95
N ALA A 163 14.16 -9.97 -5.74
CA ALA A 163 15.33 -10.67 -5.22
C ALA A 163 16.14 -9.77 -4.26
N ARG A 164 16.40 -8.52 -4.64
CA ARG A 164 17.12 -7.55 -3.80
C ARG A 164 16.39 -7.22 -2.50
N LEU A 165 15.08 -7.06 -2.56
CA LEU A 165 14.26 -6.83 -1.37
C LEU A 165 14.31 -8.04 -0.43
N SER A 166 14.15 -9.25 -0.96
CA SER A 166 14.23 -10.49 -0.19
C SER A 166 15.63 -10.70 0.43
N GLU A 167 16.70 -10.43 -0.32
CA GLU A 167 18.09 -10.48 0.17
C GLU A 167 18.30 -9.51 1.34
N ALA A 168 17.70 -8.34 1.29
CA ALA A 168 17.73 -7.35 2.36
C ALA A 168 16.79 -7.69 3.55
N GLY A 169 16.09 -8.82 3.52
CA GLY A 169 15.19 -9.24 4.60
C GLY A 169 13.80 -8.57 4.58
N VAL A 170 13.45 -7.87 3.51
CA VAL A 170 12.11 -7.28 3.34
C VAL A 170 11.12 -8.38 2.96
N PRO A 171 9.98 -8.53 3.67
CA PRO A 171 8.92 -9.45 3.25
C PRO A 171 8.34 -9.05 1.90
N VAL A 172 8.29 -9.99 0.95
CA VAL A 172 7.83 -9.75 -0.43
C VAL A 172 6.61 -10.59 -0.73
N ALA A 173 5.61 -9.97 -1.37
CA ALA A 173 4.51 -10.64 -2.06
C ALA A 173 4.47 -10.18 -3.52
N PHE A 174 3.82 -10.96 -4.40
CA PHE A 174 3.63 -10.57 -5.80
C PHE A 174 2.22 -10.05 -6.06
N ASN A 175 2.11 -9.12 -7.02
CA ASN A 175 0.84 -8.71 -7.58
C ASN A 175 0.94 -8.53 -9.10
N THR A 176 -0.21 -8.63 -9.78
CA THR A 176 -0.33 -8.36 -11.21
C THR A 176 -1.02 -7.02 -11.47
N ASP A 177 -1.57 -6.36 -10.44
CA ASP A 177 -2.44 -5.19 -10.61
C ASP A 177 -3.54 -5.50 -11.64
N ALA A 178 -4.30 -6.58 -11.38
CA ALA A 178 -5.26 -7.19 -12.32
C ALA A 178 -6.12 -6.14 -13.02
N LEU A 179 -6.30 -6.34 -14.34
CA LEU A 179 -6.68 -5.46 -15.43
C LEU A 179 -5.48 -4.75 -16.09
N VAL A 180 -4.39 -4.42 -15.36
CA VAL A 180 -3.12 -3.96 -15.98
C VAL A 180 -2.37 -5.17 -16.52
N PHE A 181 -2.31 -6.25 -15.74
CA PHE A 181 -1.74 -7.52 -16.15
C PHE A 181 -2.64 -8.69 -15.72
N PRO A 182 -2.85 -9.72 -16.57
CA PRO A 182 -3.72 -10.84 -16.24
C PRO A 182 -3.30 -11.59 -14.98
N ILE A 183 -4.26 -11.94 -14.12
CA ILE A 183 -4.00 -12.57 -12.82
C ILE A 183 -3.42 -13.98 -12.94
N ASP A 184 -3.77 -14.70 -13.99
CA ASP A 184 -3.25 -16.03 -14.32
C ASP A 184 -1.74 -16.05 -14.59
N LEU A 185 -1.14 -14.88 -14.86
CA LEU A 185 0.31 -14.70 -15.02
C LEU A 185 1.05 -14.39 -13.71
N LEU A 186 0.39 -14.46 -12.56
CA LEU A 186 1.03 -14.24 -11.27
C LEU A 186 2.17 -15.25 -11.02
N ALA A 187 1.94 -16.53 -11.31
CA ALA A 187 2.98 -17.55 -11.20
C ALA A 187 4.14 -17.34 -12.19
N ALA A 188 3.88 -16.80 -13.39
CA ALA A 188 4.93 -16.43 -14.34
C ALA A 188 5.79 -15.29 -13.81
N SER A 189 5.21 -14.31 -13.09
CA SER A 189 5.95 -13.24 -12.44
C SER A 189 6.92 -13.78 -11.39
N ALA A 190 6.48 -14.72 -10.55
CA ALA A 190 7.34 -15.37 -9.56
C ALA A 190 8.48 -16.18 -10.23
N LYS A 191 8.19 -16.89 -11.32
CA LYS A 191 9.22 -17.60 -12.10
C LYS A 191 10.31 -16.65 -12.62
N ILE A 192 9.93 -15.49 -13.12
CA ILE A 192 10.89 -14.48 -13.61
C ILE A 192 11.74 -13.99 -12.44
N ALA A 193 11.16 -13.71 -11.28
CA ALA A 193 11.90 -13.28 -10.10
C ALA A 193 12.94 -14.35 -9.66
N VAL A 194 12.59 -15.65 -9.78
CA VAL A 194 13.56 -16.75 -9.51
C VAL A 194 14.72 -16.75 -10.52
N ILE A 195 14.43 -16.54 -11.80
CA ILE A 195 15.48 -16.43 -12.84
C ILE A 195 16.41 -15.26 -12.53
N ASP A 196 15.89 -14.18 -11.97
CA ASP A 196 16.64 -12.98 -11.64
C ASP A 196 17.19 -12.99 -10.19
N GLY A 197 17.23 -14.17 -9.54
CA GLY A 197 17.98 -14.40 -8.30
C GLY A 197 17.16 -14.56 -7.02
N LEU A 198 15.84 -14.50 -7.07
CA LEU A 198 15.02 -14.79 -5.88
C LEU A 198 15.05 -16.31 -5.59
N PRO A 199 15.36 -16.76 -4.35
CA PRO A 199 15.25 -18.16 -4.01
C PRO A 199 13.84 -18.70 -4.30
N TRP A 200 13.74 -19.87 -4.96
CA TRP A 200 12.46 -20.44 -5.40
C TRP A 200 11.45 -20.60 -4.26
N GLN A 201 11.94 -20.96 -3.08
CA GLN A 201 11.11 -21.12 -1.88
C GLN A 201 10.51 -19.77 -1.46
N LYS A 202 11.31 -18.69 -1.50
CA LYS A 202 10.83 -17.33 -1.25
C LYS A 202 9.82 -16.85 -2.28
N ALA A 203 9.99 -17.27 -3.55
CA ALA A 203 9.01 -16.99 -4.58
C ALA A 203 7.68 -17.70 -4.35
N LEU A 204 7.71 -18.94 -3.85
CA LEU A 204 6.51 -19.69 -3.49
C LEU A 204 5.80 -19.07 -2.27
N GLU A 205 6.54 -18.71 -1.22
CA GLU A 205 6.01 -17.97 -0.07
C GLU A 205 5.33 -16.66 -0.52
N ALA A 206 5.97 -15.89 -1.40
CA ALA A 206 5.45 -14.62 -1.91
C ALA A 206 4.17 -14.74 -2.77
N LEU A 207 3.83 -15.96 -3.21
CA LEU A 207 2.58 -16.26 -3.93
C LEU A 207 1.45 -16.72 -3.00
N THR A 208 1.77 -17.29 -1.82
CA THR A 208 0.83 -18.12 -1.07
C THR A 208 0.65 -17.74 0.40
N ILE A 209 1.63 -17.12 1.03
CA ILE A 209 1.66 -16.75 2.47
C ILE A 209 1.77 -15.20 2.60
#